data_f7c0b2364f882140b05de1363bd7e104
#
_entry.id   f7c0b2364f882140b05de1363bd7e104
#
_cell.length_a   1.000
_cell.length_b   1.000
_cell.length_c   1.000
_cell.angle_alpha   90.00
_cell.angle_beta   90.00
_cell.angle_gamma   90.00
#
_symmetry.space_group_name_H-M   'P 1'
#
loop_
_entity.id
_entity.type
_entity.pdbx_description
1 polymer ?
#
loop_
_entity_poly.entity_id
_entity_poly.type
_entity_poly.pdbx_seq_one_letter_code
_entity_poly.pdbx_strand_id
1 'polypeptide(L)'
;DEMEERAAQAVGVEQRHPFYDRRVAEFGLAVPSPQRADRSGIKVVIRHALGDYLPPTVAARTRLEDKAEFSSTYVDALEAFGGREAFVRLRSEDAGWVDGRVLRQMYDEMIQLYRRGSDAYIAFTGPLWAVASLEVWLDAVSAAPLSVDVGTRRPDAGASRTRHA
;
A
#
# COMPACT_ATOMS: atom_id res chain seq x y z
N ASP A 1 -5.88 5.64 5.94
CA ASP A 1 -5.89 4.55 5.01
C ASP A 1 -6.51 3.32 5.65
N GLU A 2 -7.35 2.54 4.95
CA GLU A 2 -8.18 1.49 5.59
C GLU A 2 -7.36 0.51 6.44
N MET A 3 -6.16 0.15 5.97
CA MET A 3 -5.28 -0.77 6.71
C MET A 3 -4.73 -0.12 7.99
N GLU A 4 -4.38 1.13 7.94
CA GLU A 4 -3.92 1.89 9.10
C GLU A 4 -5.05 2.12 10.10
N GLU A 5 -6.27 2.43 9.62
CA GLU A 5 -7.45 2.54 10.48
C GLU A 5 -7.77 1.23 11.19
N ARG A 6 -7.72 0.09 10.49
CA ARG A 6 -7.93 -1.23 11.10
C ARG A 6 -6.88 -1.54 12.16
N ALA A 7 -5.61 -1.23 11.88
CA ALA A 7 -4.53 -1.42 12.85
C ALA A 7 -4.71 -0.52 14.08
N ALA A 8 -5.08 0.73 13.90
CA ALA A 8 -5.35 1.68 14.97
C ALA A 8 -6.54 1.24 15.83
N GLN A 9 -7.65 0.81 15.19
CA GLN A 9 -8.83 0.30 15.89
C GLN A 9 -8.53 -0.94 16.71
N ALA A 10 -7.68 -1.85 16.22
CA ALA A 10 -7.30 -3.06 16.93
C ALA A 10 -6.61 -2.78 18.28
N VAL A 11 -5.97 -1.61 18.41
CA VAL A 11 -5.29 -1.17 19.65
C VAL A 11 -6.02 -0.03 20.36
N GLY A 12 -7.24 0.30 19.94
CA GLY A 12 -8.07 1.32 20.58
C GLY A 12 -7.60 2.77 20.35
N VAL A 13 -6.83 3.02 19.28
CA VAL A 13 -6.34 4.36 18.91
C VAL A 13 -7.22 4.96 17.83
N GLU A 14 -7.67 6.21 18.03
CA GLU A 14 -8.34 6.98 16.99
C GLU A 14 -7.31 7.59 16.04
N GLN A 15 -7.37 7.21 14.75
CA GLN A 15 -6.51 7.79 13.73
C GLN A 15 -7.18 9.01 13.10
N ARG A 16 -6.42 10.10 12.95
CA ARG A 16 -6.86 11.32 12.29
C ARG A 16 -5.92 11.68 11.15
N HIS A 17 -6.52 12.07 10.03
CA HIS A 17 -5.81 12.40 8.80
C HIS A 17 -5.95 13.90 8.47
N PRO A 18 -5.14 14.79 9.08
CA PRO A 18 -5.29 16.24 8.88
C PRO A 18 -5.10 16.67 7.42
N PHE A 19 -4.38 15.90 6.61
CA PHE A 19 -4.21 16.20 5.19
C PHE A 19 -5.43 15.86 4.32
N TYR A 20 -6.43 15.15 4.86
CA TYR A 20 -7.71 14.89 4.18
C TYR A 20 -8.75 15.96 4.48
N ASP A 21 -8.43 16.97 5.32
CA ASP A 21 -9.29 18.14 5.48
C ASP A 21 -9.47 18.81 4.10
N ARG A 22 -10.74 19.10 3.77
CA ARG A 22 -11.10 19.67 2.48
C ARG A 22 -10.31 20.93 2.16
N ARG A 23 -10.08 21.81 3.14
CA ARG A 23 -9.36 23.08 2.96
C ARG A 23 -7.89 22.82 2.59
N VAL A 24 -7.27 21.80 3.20
CA VAL A 24 -5.89 21.41 2.90
C VAL A 24 -5.82 20.78 1.52
N ALA A 25 -6.79 19.95 1.15
CA ALA A 25 -6.85 19.36 -0.17
C ALA A 25 -7.05 20.40 -1.28
N GLU A 26 -8.01 21.33 -1.09
CA GLU A 26 -8.26 22.44 -2.04
C GLU A 26 -7.01 23.33 -2.18
N PHE A 27 -6.35 23.67 -1.08
CA PHE A 27 -5.07 24.40 -1.12
C PHE A 27 -4.01 23.62 -1.90
N GLY A 28 -3.82 22.33 -1.60
CA GLY A 28 -2.83 21.51 -2.26
C GLY A 28 -3.06 21.38 -3.77
N LEU A 29 -4.32 21.35 -4.20
CA LEU A 29 -4.68 21.36 -5.64
C LEU A 29 -4.45 22.72 -6.29
N ALA A 30 -4.65 23.80 -5.57
CA ALA A 30 -4.44 25.17 -6.06
C ALA A 30 -2.96 25.56 -6.19
N VAL A 31 -2.05 24.89 -5.46
CA VAL A 31 -0.62 25.18 -5.52
C VAL A 31 -0.05 24.80 -6.90
N PRO A 32 0.64 25.73 -7.60
CA PRO A 32 1.28 25.45 -8.88
C PRO A 32 2.30 24.32 -8.80
N SER A 33 2.38 23.49 -9.85
CA SER A 33 3.28 22.33 -9.90
C SER A 33 4.73 22.62 -9.53
N PRO A 34 5.37 23.74 -9.96
CA PRO A 34 6.75 24.05 -9.58
C PRO A 34 6.95 24.30 -8.10
N GLN A 35 5.89 24.67 -7.37
CA GLN A 35 5.94 24.88 -5.90
C GLN A 35 5.68 23.58 -5.14
N ARG A 36 5.09 22.57 -5.78
CA ARG A 36 4.85 21.25 -5.16
C ARG A 36 6.07 20.35 -5.16
N ALA A 37 6.85 20.43 -6.24
CA ALA A 37 8.08 19.67 -6.41
C ALA A 37 9.05 20.44 -7.30
N ASP A 38 10.32 20.39 -6.97
CA ASP A 38 11.43 20.95 -7.73
C ASP A 38 12.62 20.00 -7.76
N ARG A 39 13.76 20.48 -8.25
CA ARG A 39 15.01 19.71 -8.30
C ARG A 39 15.55 19.33 -6.92
N SER A 40 15.18 20.05 -5.86
CA SER A 40 15.58 19.76 -4.48
C SER A 40 14.76 18.65 -3.85
N GLY A 41 13.61 18.29 -4.45
CA GLY A 41 12.77 17.21 -3.96
C GLY A 41 11.28 17.43 -4.15
N ILE A 42 10.51 16.61 -3.47
CA ILE A 42 9.06 16.70 -3.36
C ILE A 42 8.66 17.30 -2.01
N LYS A 43 7.38 17.68 -1.89
CA LYS A 43 6.80 18.27 -0.67
C LYS A 43 7.43 19.64 -0.32
N VAL A 44 7.82 20.40 -1.33
CA VAL A 44 8.51 21.72 -1.19
C VAL A 44 7.70 22.67 -0.29
N VAL A 45 6.39 22.80 -0.53
CA VAL A 45 5.50 23.66 0.27
C VAL A 45 5.54 23.30 1.76
N ILE A 46 5.44 22.00 2.08
CA ILE A 46 5.46 21.54 3.48
C ILE A 46 6.83 21.81 4.12
N ARG A 47 7.92 21.59 3.39
CA ARG A 47 9.27 21.87 3.88
C ARG A 47 9.48 23.34 4.19
N HIS A 48 8.99 24.23 3.32
CA HIS A 48 9.05 25.67 3.57
C HIS A 48 8.16 26.10 4.74
N ALA A 49 6.91 25.59 4.78
CA ALA A 49 5.98 25.96 5.85
C ALA A 49 6.41 25.48 7.25
N LEU A 50 7.11 24.36 7.34
CA LEU A 50 7.53 23.76 8.60
C LEU A 50 9.01 24.01 8.92
N GLY A 51 9.77 24.66 8.04
CA GLY A 51 11.23 24.85 8.19
C GLY A 51 11.64 25.47 9.52
N ASP A 52 10.88 26.47 9.98
CA ASP A 52 11.14 27.17 11.24
C ASP A 52 10.71 26.38 12.49
N TYR A 53 9.89 25.35 12.32
CA TYR A 53 9.35 24.50 13.40
C TYR A 53 10.11 23.19 13.56
N LEU A 54 10.92 22.80 12.57
CA LEU A 54 11.64 21.54 12.57
C LEU A 54 13.09 21.74 13.04
N PRO A 55 13.64 20.77 13.81
CA PRO A 55 15.07 20.74 14.06
C PRO A 55 15.87 20.73 12.74
N PRO A 56 17.01 21.43 12.65
CA PRO A 56 17.79 21.54 11.40
C PRO A 56 18.15 20.18 10.78
N THR A 57 18.43 19.19 11.60
CA THR A 57 18.72 17.81 11.17
C THR A 57 17.54 17.13 10.50
N VAL A 58 16.30 17.45 10.90
CA VAL A 58 15.08 16.92 10.30
C VAL A 58 14.72 17.69 9.03
N ALA A 59 14.85 19.03 9.06
CA ALA A 59 14.58 19.88 7.90
C ALA A 59 15.54 19.58 6.72
N ALA A 60 16.79 19.23 7.03
CA ALA A 60 17.82 18.90 6.03
C ALA A 60 17.68 17.48 5.43
N ARG A 61 16.83 16.60 5.98
CA ARG A 61 16.66 15.24 5.45
C ARG A 61 16.20 15.27 4.00
N THR A 62 16.96 14.62 3.14
CA THR A 62 16.57 14.38 1.76
C THR A 62 15.92 12.99 1.66
N ARG A 63 14.95 12.87 0.79
CA ARG A 63 14.10 11.66 0.65
C ARG A 63 14.84 10.38 0.26
N LEU A 64 16.09 10.49 -0.21
CA LEU A 64 16.83 9.35 -0.76
C LEU A 64 17.36 8.40 0.32
N GLU A 65 17.59 8.89 1.54
CA GLU A 65 18.15 8.08 2.63
C GLU A 65 17.17 7.02 3.15
N ASP A 66 15.86 7.31 3.13
CA ASP A 66 14.84 6.38 3.67
C ASP A 66 14.39 5.29 2.69
N LYS A 67 14.70 5.43 1.38
CA LYS A 67 14.20 4.50 0.37
C LYS A 67 14.94 3.16 0.35
N ALA A 68 16.24 3.17 0.53
CA ALA A 68 17.04 1.96 0.47
C ALA A 68 16.71 1.03 1.64
N GLU A 69 16.59 1.59 2.85
CA GLU A 69 16.28 0.83 4.06
C GLU A 69 14.86 0.24 4.03
N PHE A 70 13.88 1.03 3.59
CA PHE A 70 12.51 0.55 3.40
C PHE A 70 12.41 -0.49 2.28
N SER A 71 13.17 -0.34 1.20
CA SER A 71 13.14 -1.24 0.07
C SER A 71 13.86 -2.56 0.34
N SER A 72 14.87 -2.60 1.22
CA SER A 72 15.52 -3.85 1.65
C SER A 72 14.54 -4.76 2.39
N THR A 73 13.61 -4.19 3.16
CA THR A 73 12.54 -4.94 3.83
C THR A 73 11.67 -5.73 2.85
N TYR A 74 11.43 -5.19 1.64
CA TYR A 74 10.71 -5.94 0.60
C TYR A 74 11.51 -7.10 0.04
N VAL A 75 12.84 -6.97 -0.06
CA VAL A 75 13.71 -8.09 -0.48
C VAL A 75 13.64 -9.19 0.56
N ASP A 76 13.79 -8.86 1.85
CA ASP A 76 13.70 -9.84 2.95
C ASP A 76 12.30 -10.50 3.00
N ALA A 77 11.24 -9.73 2.78
CA ALA A 77 9.88 -10.26 2.72
C ALA A 77 9.67 -11.19 1.51
N LEU A 78 10.22 -10.88 0.35
CA LEU A 78 10.16 -11.75 -0.83
C LEU A 78 10.96 -13.03 -0.63
N GLU A 79 12.12 -12.97 0.04
CA GLU A 79 12.88 -14.15 0.44
C GLU A 79 12.06 -15.02 1.43
N ALA A 80 11.45 -14.42 2.44
CA ALA A 80 10.58 -15.11 3.40
C ALA A 80 9.33 -15.73 2.74
N PHE A 81 8.82 -15.12 1.69
CA PHE A 81 7.71 -15.64 0.88
C PHE A 81 8.09 -16.90 0.09
N GLY A 82 9.37 -17.18 -0.07
CA GLY A 82 9.90 -18.34 -0.79
C GLY A 82 10.88 -17.97 -1.93
N GLY A 83 11.24 -16.71 -2.00
CA GLY A 83 12.21 -16.21 -2.95
C GLY A 83 11.81 -16.47 -4.41
N ARG A 84 12.77 -16.84 -5.24
CA ARG A 84 12.56 -17.15 -6.65
C ARG A 84 11.54 -18.27 -6.88
N GLU A 85 11.55 -19.29 -6.02
CA GLU A 85 10.71 -20.48 -6.18
C GLU A 85 9.23 -20.18 -5.98
N ALA A 86 8.90 -19.14 -5.22
CA ALA A 86 7.52 -18.68 -5.06
C ALA A 86 6.86 -18.25 -6.39
N PHE A 87 7.68 -17.87 -7.39
CA PHE A 87 7.20 -17.46 -8.71
C PHE A 87 7.21 -18.62 -9.76
N VAL A 88 7.30 -19.87 -9.32
CA VAL A 88 7.29 -21.04 -10.24
C VAL A 88 5.87 -21.52 -10.54
N ARG A 89 4.97 -21.43 -9.57
CA ARG A 89 3.57 -21.85 -9.71
C ARG A 89 2.67 -20.79 -9.13
N LEU A 90 2.07 -19.99 -10.00
CA LEU A 90 1.24 -18.87 -9.61
C LEU A 90 -0.20 -19.09 -10.11
N ARG A 91 -1.16 -18.87 -9.24
CA ARG A 91 -2.58 -18.87 -9.61
C ARG A 91 -2.89 -17.72 -10.58
N SER A 92 -2.22 -16.60 -10.42
CA SER A 92 -2.32 -15.45 -11.32
C SER A 92 -1.74 -15.75 -12.72
N GLU A 93 -0.74 -16.63 -12.84
CA GLU A 93 -0.25 -17.13 -14.13
C GLU A 93 -1.27 -18.09 -14.77
N ASP A 94 -1.84 -19.01 -14.00
CA ASP A 94 -2.91 -19.92 -14.47
C ASP A 94 -4.14 -19.15 -14.95
N ALA A 95 -4.43 -18.00 -14.33
CA ALA A 95 -5.49 -17.09 -14.75
C ALA A 95 -5.12 -16.20 -15.95
N GLY A 96 -3.87 -16.25 -16.42
CA GLY A 96 -3.39 -15.45 -17.54
C GLY A 96 -3.12 -13.98 -17.22
N TRP A 97 -3.01 -13.62 -15.94
CA TRP A 97 -2.80 -12.23 -15.51
C TRP A 97 -1.33 -11.82 -15.49
N VAL A 98 -0.43 -12.76 -15.29
CA VAL A 98 1.02 -12.52 -15.22
C VAL A 98 1.80 -13.58 -16.00
N ASP A 99 3.05 -13.28 -16.37
CA ASP A 99 4.00 -14.23 -16.94
C ASP A 99 5.04 -14.57 -15.86
N GLY A 100 4.95 -15.78 -15.28
CA GLY A 100 5.85 -16.25 -14.22
C GLY A 100 7.31 -16.31 -14.67
N ARG A 101 7.59 -16.50 -15.96
CA ARG A 101 8.96 -16.46 -16.49
C ARG A 101 9.54 -15.06 -16.36
N VAL A 102 8.74 -14.02 -16.69
CA VAL A 102 9.17 -12.63 -16.56
C VAL A 102 9.41 -12.28 -15.09
N LEU A 103 8.52 -12.70 -14.20
CA LEU A 103 8.66 -12.45 -12.76
C LEU A 103 9.94 -13.09 -12.19
N ARG A 104 10.26 -14.33 -12.58
CA ARG A 104 11.53 -14.97 -12.18
C ARG A 104 12.76 -14.24 -12.70
N GLN A 105 12.72 -13.73 -13.93
CA GLN A 105 13.81 -12.90 -14.47
C GLN A 105 13.95 -11.58 -13.70
N MET A 106 12.83 -10.93 -13.40
CA MET A 106 12.82 -9.71 -12.58
C MET A 106 13.39 -9.96 -11.18
N TYR A 107 13.04 -11.09 -10.56
CA TYR A 107 13.57 -11.48 -9.27
C TYR A 107 15.08 -11.71 -9.32
N ASP A 108 15.57 -12.46 -10.30
CA ASP A 108 16.99 -12.74 -10.48
C ASP A 108 17.79 -11.45 -10.68
N GLU A 109 17.28 -10.51 -11.48
CA GLU A 109 17.90 -9.20 -11.69
C GLU A 109 17.88 -8.33 -10.42
N MET A 110 16.74 -8.30 -9.71
CA MET A 110 16.62 -7.62 -8.43
C MET A 110 17.70 -8.06 -7.45
N ILE A 111 17.84 -9.37 -7.25
CA ILE A 111 18.83 -9.93 -6.32
C ILE A 111 20.26 -9.61 -6.75
N GLN A 112 20.57 -9.67 -8.05
CA GLN A 112 21.89 -9.29 -8.54
C GLN A 112 22.23 -7.82 -8.26
N LEU A 113 21.29 -6.91 -8.52
CA LEU A 113 21.46 -5.49 -8.27
C LEU A 113 21.60 -5.21 -6.76
N TYR A 114 20.74 -5.82 -5.94
CA TYR A 114 20.79 -5.71 -4.48
C TYR A 114 22.15 -6.13 -3.91
N ARG A 115 22.65 -7.31 -4.32
CA ARG A 115 23.96 -7.83 -3.89
C ARG A 115 25.14 -6.96 -4.32
N ARG A 116 24.99 -6.20 -5.41
CA ARG A 116 26.01 -5.23 -5.88
C ARG A 116 25.90 -3.86 -5.18
N GLY A 117 24.94 -3.67 -4.28
CA GLY A 117 24.68 -2.39 -3.61
C GLY A 117 24.13 -1.30 -4.55
N SER A 118 23.47 -1.70 -5.64
CA SER A 118 22.88 -0.76 -6.59
C SER A 118 21.42 -0.50 -6.27
N ASP A 119 21.02 0.75 -6.04
CA ASP A 119 19.62 1.15 -5.75
C ASP A 119 18.64 0.83 -6.90
N ALA A 120 19.14 0.44 -8.07
CA ALA A 120 18.29 0.08 -9.20
C ALA A 120 17.39 -1.15 -8.90
N TYR A 121 17.73 -2.00 -7.92
CA TYR A 121 16.88 -3.10 -7.47
C TYR A 121 15.49 -2.64 -7.01
N ILE A 122 15.36 -1.40 -6.52
CA ILE A 122 14.10 -0.81 -6.01
C ILE A 122 12.99 -0.82 -7.07
N ALA A 123 13.36 -0.70 -8.34
CA ALA A 123 12.39 -0.73 -9.43
C ALA A 123 11.64 -2.06 -9.56
N PHE A 124 12.23 -3.15 -9.09
CA PHE A 124 11.67 -4.50 -9.18
C PHE A 124 10.86 -4.90 -7.94
N THR A 125 11.13 -4.28 -6.78
CA THR A 125 10.51 -4.68 -5.51
C THR A 125 8.99 -4.51 -5.53
N GLY A 126 8.48 -3.39 -6.05
CA GLY A 126 7.04 -3.10 -6.08
C GLY A 126 6.23 -4.11 -6.90
N PRO A 127 6.56 -4.36 -8.17
CA PRO A 127 5.86 -5.35 -8.99
C PRO A 127 5.91 -6.76 -8.42
N LEU A 128 7.08 -7.21 -7.95
CA LEU A 128 7.22 -8.55 -7.34
C LEU A 128 6.40 -8.68 -6.05
N TRP A 129 6.43 -7.65 -5.21
CA TRP A 129 5.62 -7.62 -3.98
C TRP A 129 4.13 -7.64 -4.28
N ALA A 130 3.68 -6.90 -5.30
CA ALA A 130 2.27 -6.88 -5.69
C ALA A 130 1.77 -8.27 -6.08
N VAL A 131 2.56 -9.03 -6.86
CA VAL A 131 2.20 -10.40 -7.26
C VAL A 131 2.27 -11.35 -6.06
N ALA A 132 3.31 -11.27 -5.22
CA ALA A 132 3.42 -12.09 -4.01
C ALA A 132 2.21 -11.87 -3.07
N SER A 133 1.82 -10.62 -2.86
CA SER A 133 0.65 -10.27 -2.04
C SER A 133 -0.66 -10.78 -2.67
N LEU A 134 -0.79 -10.72 -3.99
CA LEU A 134 -1.93 -11.27 -4.72
C LEU A 134 -2.04 -12.79 -4.54
N GLU A 135 -0.93 -13.53 -4.62
CA GLU A 135 -0.93 -14.98 -4.43
C GLU A 135 -1.37 -15.37 -3.02
N VAL A 136 -0.85 -14.68 -1.98
CA VAL A 136 -1.28 -14.88 -0.59
C VAL A 136 -2.78 -14.66 -0.45
N TRP A 137 -3.31 -13.61 -1.07
CA TRP A 137 -4.74 -13.33 -1.04
C TRP A 137 -5.56 -14.40 -1.80
N LEU A 138 -5.12 -14.82 -2.98
CA LEU A 138 -5.78 -15.86 -3.76
C LEU A 138 -5.81 -17.19 -3.00
N ASP A 139 -4.74 -17.55 -2.30
CA ASP A 139 -4.71 -18.73 -1.46
C ASP A 139 -5.70 -18.63 -0.30
N ALA A 140 -5.72 -17.49 0.39
CA ALA A 140 -6.64 -17.27 1.51
C ALA A 140 -8.11 -17.34 1.08
N VAL A 141 -8.47 -16.70 -0.04
CA VAL A 141 -9.85 -16.70 -0.58
C VAL A 141 -10.24 -18.09 -1.08
N SER A 142 -9.32 -18.83 -1.67
CA SER A 142 -9.62 -20.19 -2.17
C SER A 142 -9.73 -21.22 -1.04
N ALA A 143 -9.07 -21.00 0.08
CA ALA A 143 -9.14 -21.87 1.25
C ALA A 143 -10.38 -21.58 2.13
N ALA A 144 -10.95 -20.38 2.05
CA ALA A 144 -12.13 -20.01 2.82
C ALA A 144 -13.39 -20.59 2.14
N PRO A 145 -14.22 -21.40 2.83
CA PRO A 145 -15.54 -21.72 2.31
C PRO A 145 -16.34 -20.42 2.22
N LEU A 146 -16.77 -20.05 1.02
CA LEU A 146 -17.67 -18.91 0.79
C LEU A 146 -19.06 -19.25 1.33
N SER A 147 -19.24 -19.28 2.64
CA SER A 147 -20.54 -19.23 3.28
C SER A 147 -20.98 -17.76 3.36
N VAL A 148 -21.38 -17.21 2.22
CA VAL A 148 -22.19 -16.01 2.22
C VAL A 148 -23.58 -16.44 2.66
N ASP A 149 -23.84 -16.36 3.97
CA ASP A 149 -25.22 -16.40 4.48
C ASP A 149 -25.90 -15.10 4.01
N VAL A 150 -26.50 -15.18 2.82
CA VAL A 150 -27.42 -14.16 2.33
C VAL A 150 -28.70 -14.32 3.16
N GLY A 151 -28.62 -13.80 4.40
CA GLY A 151 -29.80 -13.69 5.26
C GLY A 151 -30.87 -12.92 4.52
N THR A 152 -31.80 -13.65 3.91
CA THR A 152 -33.06 -13.14 3.40
C THR A 152 -33.88 -12.63 4.58
N ARG A 153 -33.59 -11.40 5.06
CA ARG A 153 -34.56 -10.67 5.87
C ARG A 153 -35.78 -10.43 4.98
N ARG A 154 -36.77 -11.29 5.12
CA ARG A 154 -38.13 -10.97 4.67
C ARG A 154 -38.58 -9.75 5.48
N PRO A 155 -39.06 -8.67 4.86
CA PRO A 155 -39.72 -7.62 5.60
C PRO A 155 -41.00 -8.21 6.19
N ASP A 156 -41.14 -8.13 7.51
CA ASP A 156 -42.38 -8.45 8.22
C ASP A 156 -43.50 -7.54 7.70
N ALA A 157 -44.33 -8.11 6.83
CA ALA A 157 -45.61 -7.53 6.46
C ALA A 157 -46.59 -7.86 7.60
N GLY A 158 -46.85 -6.90 8.46
CA GLY A 158 -47.95 -7.10 9.42
C GLY A 158 -47.85 -6.29 10.71
N ALA A 159 -48.02 -4.98 10.62
CA ALA A 159 -48.55 -4.24 11.77
C ALA A 159 -49.81 -3.46 11.33
N SER A 160 -50.93 -4.13 11.47
CA SER A 160 -52.29 -3.58 11.42
C SER A 160 -52.39 -2.35 12.32
N ARG A 161 -52.68 -1.21 11.70
CA ARG A 161 -53.14 0.01 12.44
C ARG A 161 -54.60 -0.20 12.84
N THR A 162 -54.86 -0.58 14.07
CA THR A 162 -56.16 -0.38 14.68
C THR A 162 -56.33 1.08 15.05
N ARG A 163 -57.22 1.75 14.33
CA ARG A 163 -57.78 3.04 14.74
C ARG A 163 -58.77 2.79 15.90
N HIS A 164 -58.62 3.51 16.96
CA HIS A 164 -59.72 3.76 17.90
C HIS A 164 -60.09 5.23 17.87
N ALA A 165 -61.41 5.41 17.77
CA ALA A 165 -62.19 6.66 17.80
C ALA A 165 -62.02 7.45 19.11
#